data_391bebf47de90171c5cfaae36192578d
#
_entry.id   391bebf47de90171c5cfaae36192578d
#
_cell.length_a   1.000
_cell.length_b   1.000
_cell.length_c   1.000
_cell.angle_alpha   90.00
_cell.angle_beta   90.00
_cell.angle_gamma   90.00
#
_symmetry.space_group_name_H-M   'P 1'
#
loop_
_entity.id
_entity.type
_entity.pdbx_description
1 polymer ?
#
loop_
_entity_poly.entity_id
_entity_poly.type
_entity_poly.pdbx_seq_one_letter_code
_entity_poly.pdbx_strand_id
1 'polypeptide(L)'
;MRQLGPEVLFVELTDRKKQILKVVVEDYVRTAEPVGSKAIAAEMGGVSSATIRNELSDLTELGYLEQPHTSAGRVPSPKGYRLYVNELMERQRLSIAATERI
;
A
#
# COMPACT_ATOMS: atom_id res chain seq x y z
N MET A 1 5.71 -6.92 29.60
CA MET A 1 5.56 -6.99 28.77
C MET A 1 6.27 -6.82 27.90
N ARG A 2 6.33 -7.13 27.26
CA ARG A 2 7.06 -7.02 26.44
C ARG A 2 6.81 -6.08 25.69
N GLN A 3 7.37 -5.53 25.45
CA GLN A 3 7.28 -4.57 24.77
C GLN A 3 6.99 -4.77 23.50
N LEU A 4 6.31 -3.99 22.89
CA LEU A 4 6.08 -4.13 21.53
C LEU A 4 7.18 -3.49 20.80
N GLY A 5 7.88 -4.26 20.02
CA GLY A 5 8.96 -3.75 19.22
C GLY A 5 8.48 -3.40 17.84
N PRO A 6 9.38 -2.86 17.02
CA PRO A 6 9.04 -2.52 15.64
C PRO A 6 8.55 -3.69 14.82
N GLU A 7 9.00 -4.88 15.12
CA GLU A 7 8.56 -6.03 14.35
C GLU A 7 7.10 -6.34 14.57
N VAL A 8 6.54 -5.94 15.72
CA VAL A 8 5.13 -6.13 15.94
C VAL A 8 4.31 -5.27 14.98
N LEU A 9 4.82 -4.07 14.70
CA LEU A 9 4.16 -3.20 13.75
C LEU A 9 4.15 -3.77 12.36
N PHE A 10 5.23 -4.45 11.98
CA PHE A 10 5.27 -5.08 10.67
C PHE A 10 4.27 -6.21 10.57
N VAL A 11 4.08 -6.94 11.67
CA VAL A 11 3.17 -8.05 11.66
C VAL A 11 1.76 -7.60 11.33
N GLU A 12 1.42 -6.36 11.67
CA GLU A 12 0.10 -5.86 11.40
C GLU A 12 -0.16 -5.62 9.92
N LEU A 13 0.89 -5.57 9.11
CA LEU A 13 0.74 -5.26 7.71
C LEU A 13 0.79 -6.55 6.91
N THR A 14 -0.39 -7.07 6.59
CA THR A 14 -0.51 -8.30 5.83
C THR A 14 -0.03 -8.10 4.40
N ASP A 15 0.15 -9.21 3.69
CA ASP A 15 0.53 -9.15 2.29
C ASP A 15 -0.50 -8.38 1.47
N ARG A 16 -1.78 -8.57 1.76
CA ARG A 16 -2.82 -7.84 1.06
C ARG A 16 -2.70 -6.34 1.30
N LYS A 17 -2.46 -5.93 2.54
CA LYS A 17 -2.30 -4.52 2.84
C LYS A 17 -1.08 -3.94 2.12
N LYS A 18 0.00 -4.68 2.07
CA LYS A 18 1.19 -4.24 1.37
C LYS A 18 0.93 -4.08 -0.11
N GLN A 19 0.20 -5.01 -0.69
CA GLN A 19 -0.11 -4.95 -2.10
C GLN A 19 -1.01 -3.76 -2.42
N ILE A 20 -1.98 -3.49 -1.56
CA ILE A 20 -2.86 -2.35 -1.75
C ILE A 20 -2.06 -1.05 -1.62
N LEU A 21 -1.19 -0.97 -0.64
CA LEU A 21 -0.35 0.21 -0.49
C LEU A 21 0.50 0.43 -1.74
N LYS A 22 1.07 -0.63 -2.28
CA LYS A 22 1.86 -0.54 -3.50
C LYS A 22 1.04 0.03 -4.65
N VAL A 23 -0.18 -0.46 -4.83
CA VAL A 23 -1.05 0.04 -5.89
C VAL A 23 -1.35 1.52 -5.69
N VAL A 24 -1.65 1.92 -4.46
CA VAL A 24 -1.97 3.32 -4.18
C VAL A 24 -0.78 4.22 -4.49
N VAL A 25 0.41 3.83 -4.05
CA VAL A 25 1.60 4.64 -4.30
C VAL A 25 1.85 4.78 -5.79
N GLU A 26 1.81 3.66 -6.51
CA GLU A 26 2.14 3.69 -7.94
C GLU A 26 1.11 4.44 -8.74
N ASP A 27 -0.17 4.26 -8.42
CA ASP A 27 -1.21 5.00 -9.13
C ASP A 27 -1.14 6.49 -8.82
N TYR A 28 -0.89 6.83 -7.57
CA TYR A 28 -0.80 8.23 -7.20
C TYR A 28 0.39 8.92 -7.87
N VAL A 29 1.52 8.24 -7.93
CA VAL A 29 2.68 8.80 -8.59
C VAL A 29 2.39 9.04 -10.08
N ARG A 30 1.64 8.12 -10.68
CA ARG A 30 1.34 8.23 -12.11
C ARG A 30 0.29 9.29 -12.41
N THR A 31 -0.71 9.44 -11.57
CA THR A 31 -1.85 10.30 -11.90
C THR A 31 -1.94 11.57 -11.06
N ALA A 32 -1.24 11.60 -9.92
CA ALA A 32 -1.32 12.72 -8.96
C ALA A 32 -2.73 12.90 -8.40
N GLU A 33 -3.54 11.84 -8.42
CA GLU A 33 -4.90 11.92 -7.92
C GLU A 33 -5.15 10.84 -6.88
N PRO A 34 -6.02 11.10 -5.90
CA PRO A 34 -6.34 10.08 -4.91
C PRO A 34 -6.88 8.82 -5.58
N VAL A 35 -6.57 7.67 -4.99
CA VAL A 35 -6.88 6.38 -5.59
C VAL A 35 -8.05 5.76 -4.83
N GLY A 36 -9.10 5.39 -5.55
CA GLY A 36 -10.31 4.86 -4.96
C GLY A 36 -10.35 3.34 -4.94
N SER A 37 -11.29 2.81 -4.15
CA SER A 37 -11.38 1.36 -3.96
C SER A 37 -11.73 0.62 -5.25
N LYS A 38 -12.53 1.22 -6.10
CA LYS A 38 -12.90 0.56 -7.35
C LYS A 38 -11.72 0.37 -8.27
N ALA A 39 -10.88 1.41 -8.37
CA ALA A 39 -9.69 1.31 -9.21
C ALA A 39 -8.75 0.25 -8.68
N ILE A 40 -8.58 0.20 -7.37
CA ILE A 40 -7.70 -0.79 -6.76
C ILE A 40 -8.25 -2.20 -6.99
N ALA A 41 -9.55 -2.38 -6.80
CA ALA A 41 -10.17 -3.68 -6.99
C ALA A 41 -10.00 -4.15 -8.44
N ALA A 42 -10.09 -3.23 -9.40
CA ALA A 42 -9.91 -3.59 -10.79
C ALA A 42 -8.50 -4.08 -11.06
N GLU A 43 -7.51 -3.49 -10.42
CA GLU A 43 -6.13 -3.89 -10.63
C GLU A 43 -5.77 -5.18 -9.92
N MET A 44 -6.37 -5.43 -8.77
CA MET A 44 -5.99 -6.59 -7.99
C MET A 44 -6.70 -7.87 -8.40
N GLY A 45 -7.91 -7.73 -8.92
CA GLY A 45 -8.67 -8.91 -9.33
C GLY A 45 -9.02 -9.80 -8.15
N GLY A 46 -10.20 -10.38 -8.16
CA GLY A 46 -10.56 -11.34 -7.14
C GLY A 46 -10.81 -10.78 -5.75
N VAL A 47 -10.69 -9.48 -5.57
CA VAL A 47 -10.92 -8.84 -4.28
C VAL A 47 -12.01 -7.81 -4.46
N SER A 48 -13.06 -7.87 -3.63
CA SER A 48 -14.18 -6.97 -3.78
C SER A 48 -13.81 -5.56 -3.33
N SER A 49 -14.53 -4.56 -3.87
CA SER A 49 -14.25 -3.19 -3.46
C SER A 49 -14.62 -2.96 -2.00
N ALA A 50 -15.55 -3.73 -1.45
CA ALA A 50 -15.86 -3.63 -0.01
C ALA A 50 -14.66 -4.05 0.83
N THR A 51 -14.01 -5.15 0.44
CA THR A 51 -12.81 -5.60 1.14
C THR A 51 -11.71 -4.56 1.01
N ILE A 52 -11.54 -4.01 -0.19
CA ILE A 52 -10.53 -2.98 -0.41
C ILE A 52 -10.79 -1.77 0.49
N ARG A 53 -12.06 -1.35 0.60
CA ARG A 53 -12.39 -0.22 1.46
C ARG A 53 -11.99 -0.46 2.89
N ASN A 54 -12.22 -1.67 3.40
CA ASN A 54 -11.83 -2.01 4.76
C ASN A 54 -10.33 -1.94 4.94
N GLU A 55 -9.59 -2.46 3.95
CA GLU A 55 -8.14 -2.41 4.03
C GLU A 55 -7.62 -0.97 3.94
N LEU A 56 -8.25 -0.14 3.12
CA LEU A 56 -7.87 1.26 3.04
C LEU A 56 -8.08 1.98 4.36
N SER A 57 -9.19 1.67 5.04
CA SER A 57 -9.43 2.26 6.36
C SER A 57 -8.35 1.85 7.35
N ASP A 58 -7.99 0.58 7.34
CA ASP A 58 -6.93 0.09 8.22
C ASP A 58 -5.61 0.78 7.94
N LEU A 59 -5.25 0.88 6.66
CA LEU A 59 -4.00 1.51 6.29
C LEU A 59 -3.98 2.99 6.66
N THR A 60 -5.12 3.64 6.57
CA THR A 60 -5.22 5.04 6.97
C THR A 60 -5.03 5.17 8.47
N GLU A 61 -5.66 4.30 9.25
CA GLU A 61 -5.51 4.31 10.70
C GLU A 61 -4.08 4.02 11.12
N LEU A 62 -3.42 3.14 10.40
CA LEU A 62 -2.03 2.80 10.70
C LEU A 62 -1.06 3.89 10.27
N GLY A 63 -1.53 4.88 9.53
CA GLY A 63 -0.70 6.01 9.15
C GLY A 63 0.02 5.86 7.82
N TYR A 64 -0.29 4.82 7.06
CA TYR A 64 0.37 4.62 5.77
C TYR A 64 -0.33 5.35 4.62
N LEU A 65 -1.60 5.66 4.82
CA LEU A 65 -2.38 6.39 3.82
C LEU A 65 -3.07 7.57 4.47
N GLU A 66 -3.47 8.53 3.64
CA GLU A 66 -4.25 9.69 4.08
C GLU A 66 -5.46 9.83 3.18
N GLN A 67 -6.54 10.35 3.74
CA GLN A 67 -7.75 10.60 2.99
C GLN A 67 -7.95 12.11 2.85
N PRO A 68 -7.83 12.66 1.63
CA PRO A 68 -8.07 14.09 1.44
C PRO A 68 -9.51 14.45 1.73
N HIS A 69 -9.73 15.69 2.15
CA HIS A 69 -11.07 16.16 2.47
C HIS A 69 -12.04 16.07 1.31
N THR A 70 -11.53 16.26 0.11
CA THR A 70 -12.39 16.41 -1.06
C THR A 70 -12.59 15.12 -1.82
N SER A 71 -12.13 13.99 -1.29
CA SER A 71 -12.18 12.76 -2.05
C SER A 71 -12.39 11.57 -1.14
N ALA A 72 -13.07 10.55 -1.64
CA ALA A 72 -13.16 9.28 -0.95
C ALA A 72 -11.92 8.42 -1.16
N GLY A 73 -11.04 8.83 -2.09
CA GLY A 73 -9.83 8.09 -2.37
C GLY A 73 -8.75 8.30 -1.34
N ARG A 74 -7.61 7.68 -1.55
CA ARG A 74 -6.47 7.76 -0.64
C ARG A 74 -5.23 8.19 -1.36
N VAL A 75 -4.34 8.86 -0.61
CA VAL A 75 -3.00 9.19 -1.09
C VAL A 75 -1.99 8.62 -0.10
N PRO A 76 -0.76 8.36 -0.54
CA PRO A 76 0.24 7.83 0.39
C PRO A 76 0.69 8.90 1.38
N SER A 77 0.89 8.51 2.61
CA SER A 77 1.53 9.37 3.60
C SER A 77 3.04 9.26 3.44
N PRO A 78 3.81 10.15 4.09
CA PRO A 78 5.27 9.98 4.09
C PRO A 78 5.70 8.61 4.60
N LYS A 79 5.00 8.10 5.60
CA LYS A 79 5.28 6.77 6.14
C LYS A 79 5.01 5.69 5.10
N GLY A 80 3.92 5.85 4.35
CA GLY A 80 3.58 4.91 3.30
C GLY A 80 4.60 4.90 2.18
N TYR A 81 5.05 6.07 1.76
CA TYR A 81 6.09 6.17 0.75
C TYR A 81 7.37 5.49 1.21
N ARG A 82 7.72 5.69 2.47
CA ARG A 82 8.95 5.12 3.00
C ARG A 82 8.91 3.61 2.98
N LEU A 83 7.78 3.05 3.37
CA LEU A 83 7.63 1.60 3.32
C LEU A 83 7.71 1.09 1.88
N TYR A 84 7.06 1.80 0.96
CA TYR A 84 7.09 1.41 -0.43
C TYR A 84 8.52 1.39 -0.97
N VAL A 85 9.28 2.45 -0.72
CA VAL A 85 10.64 2.53 -1.23
C VAL A 85 11.52 1.46 -0.59
N ASN A 86 11.40 1.29 0.71
CA ASN A 86 12.34 0.41 1.43
C ASN A 86 12.02 -1.06 1.28
N GLU A 87 10.77 -1.41 1.07
CA GLU A 87 10.40 -2.81 1.03
C GLU A 87 9.79 -3.23 -0.29
N LEU A 88 8.77 -2.53 -0.74
CA LEU A 88 8.01 -3.00 -1.90
C LEU A 88 8.76 -2.73 -3.20
N MET A 89 9.34 -1.55 -3.32
CA MET A 89 10.10 -1.19 -4.50
C MET A 89 11.40 -1.99 -4.59
N GLU A 90 12.04 -2.19 -3.46
CA GLU A 90 13.30 -2.94 -3.42
C GLU A 90 13.08 -4.38 -3.85
N ARG A 91 12.00 -4.97 -3.40
CA ARG A 91 11.66 -6.33 -3.78
C ARG A 91 11.47 -6.45 -5.28
N GLN A 92 10.85 -5.47 -5.88
CA GLN A 92 10.64 -5.48 -7.31
C GLN A 92 11.96 -5.35 -8.08
N ARG A 93 12.87 -4.51 -7.60
CA ARG A 93 14.17 -4.37 -8.23
C ARG A 93 14.96 -5.66 -8.20
N LEU A 94 14.92 -6.36 -7.08
CA LEU A 94 15.62 -7.62 -6.96
C LEU A 94 15.07 -8.65 -7.91
N SER A 95 13.77 -8.67 -8.09
CA SER A 95 13.13 -9.58 -9.02
C SER A 95 13.60 -9.33 -10.45
N ILE A 96 13.65 -8.07 -10.85
CA ILE A 96 14.08 -7.70 -12.19
C ILE A 96 15.53 -8.07 -12.38
N ALA A 97 16.36 -7.78 -11.41
CA ALA A 97 17.79 -8.10 -11.51
C ALA A 97 18.01 -9.59 -11.67
N ALA A 98 17.27 -10.39 -10.92
CA ALA A 98 17.40 -11.84 -11.02
C ALA A 98 17.01 -12.32 -12.42
N THR A 99 15.97 -11.74 -12.98
CA THR A 99 15.53 -12.12 -14.31
C THR A 99 16.58 -11.76 -15.35
N GLU A 100 17.19 -10.60 -15.21
CA GLU A 100 18.17 -10.15 -16.19
C GLU A 100 19.45 -10.97 -16.17
N ARG A 101 19.73 -11.67 -15.08
CA ARG A 101 20.91 -12.47 -15.00
C ARG A 101 20.82 -13.73 -15.80
N ILE A 102 19.67 -14.11 -16.17
CA ILE A 102 19.46 -15.29 -16.99
C ILE A 102 19.68 -14.95 -18.44
#